data_b9eb16d55bf482169f20a9ea54d9e52d
#
_entry.id   b9eb16d55bf482169f20a9ea54d9e52d
#
_cell.length_a   1.000
_cell.length_b   1.000
_cell.length_c   1.000
_cell.angle_alpha   90.00
_cell.angle_beta   90.00
_cell.angle_gamma   90.00
#
_symmetry.space_group_name_H-M   'P 1'
#
loop_
_entity.id
_entity.type
_entity.pdbx_description
1 polymer ?
#
loop_
_entity_poly.entity_id
_entity_poly.type
_entity_poly.pdbx_seq_one_letter_code
_entity_poly.pdbx_strand_id
1 'polypeptide(L)'
;MHETRRTGVRLVLTNPLDPGRLDDFSDWYDTYAAALTVPGYLANAFRFENPDASAEPNSPRYVTIYDIVTSDPATAWPDTEHSPDYPTDLFSDPRAKLVAPALRASYALVGSQSRPDEHGRLTGIHIILSNGGDDTGRQRQETGVLQTGLFYSAARFRIIEGFPEPAEWLEVFETDARDPLDTYARATSPVPSSASELQPELSRSFRLAHAHRASRGVG
;
A
#
# COMPACT_ATOMS: atom_id res chain seq x y z
N MET A 1 7.39 -21.59 13.69
CA MET A 1 7.95 -20.38 13.02
C MET A 1 6.95 -19.26 13.31
N HIS A 2 7.34 -18.22 14.05
CA HIS A 2 6.47 -17.06 14.21
C HIS A 2 6.45 -16.31 12.87
N GLU A 3 5.34 -16.36 12.19
CA GLU A 3 5.05 -15.48 11.07
C GLU A 3 5.05 -14.05 11.60
N THR A 4 5.92 -13.20 11.08
CA THR A 4 6.01 -11.80 11.52
C THR A 4 4.70 -11.13 11.14
N ARG A 5 3.85 -10.89 12.14
CA ARG A 5 2.49 -10.40 11.90
C ARG A 5 2.55 -8.90 11.59
N ARG A 6 1.96 -8.51 10.47
CA ARG A 6 1.73 -7.11 10.10
C ARG A 6 0.94 -6.40 11.21
N THR A 7 1.46 -5.32 11.76
CA THR A 7 0.80 -4.47 12.76
C THR A 7 0.34 -3.15 12.18
N GLY A 8 0.83 -2.81 10.99
CA GLY A 8 0.47 -1.62 10.26
C GLY A 8 1.09 -1.61 8.87
N VAL A 9 0.94 -0.49 8.19
CA VAL A 9 1.59 -0.23 6.90
C VAL A 9 2.08 1.20 6.81
N ARG A 10 3.20 1.39 6.07
CA ARG A 10 3.55 2.70 5.54
C ARG A 10 3.17 2.73 4.07
N LEU A 11 2.31 3.68 3.73
CA LEU A 11 1.82 3.95 2.38
C LEU A 11 2.59 5.14 1.80
N VAL A 12 3.08 4.99 0.57
CA VAL A 12 3.69 6.08 -0.20
C VAL A 12 3.08 6.13 -1.58
N LEU A 13 2.43 7.24 -1.90
CA LEU A 13 1.93 7.52 -3.24
C LEU A 13 2.93 8.40 -3.96
N THR A 14 3.34 8.00 -5.18
CA THR A 14 4.38 8.73 -5.93
C THR A 14 4.00 8.91 -7.39
N ASN A 15 4.50 10.04 -7.94
CA ASN A 15 4.54 10.28 -9.36
C ASN A 15 5.99 10.52 -9.79
N PRO A 16 6.45 9.98 -10.92
CA PRO A 16 7.73 10.37 -11.49
C PRO A 16 7.64 11.80 -12.01
N LEU A 17 8.65 12.62 -11.70
CA LEU A 17 8.72 14.01 -12.18
C LEU A 17 9.05 14.11 -13.67
N ASP A 18 9.70 13.09 -14.22
CA ASP A 18 10.07 13.01 -15.63
C ASP A 18 9.55 11.68 -16.22
N PRO A 19 8.47 11.73 -17.01
CA PRO A 19 7.92 10.54 -17.65
C PRO A 19 8.89 9.90 -18.68
N GLY A 20 9.88 10.62 -19.17
CA GLY A 20 10.91 10.10 -20.08
C GLY A 20 11.99 9.27 -19.37
N ARG A 21 12.02 9.26 -18.03
CA ARG A 21 13.03 8.59 -17.21
C ARG A 21 12.43 7.58 -16.24
N LEU A 22 11.40 6.86 -16.68
CA LEU A 22 10.70 5.89 -15.81
C LEU A 22 11.59 4.72 -15.36
N ASP A 23 12.52 4.28 -16.20
CA ASP A 23 13.45 3.20 -15.87
C ASP A 23 14.41 3.67 -14.76
N ASP A 24 15.01 4.85 -14.89
CA ASP A 24 15.87 5.45 -13.87
C ASP A 24 15.14 5.64 -12.53
N PHE A 25 13.88 6.13 -12.60
CA PHE A 25 13.02 6.24 -11.42
C PHE A 25 12.79 4.87 -10.77
N SER A 26 12.45 3.86 -11.58
CA SER A 26 12.13 2.52 -11.08
C SER A 26 13.34 1.86 -10.42
N ASP A 27 14.51 1.89 -11.08
CA ASP A 27 15.74 1.29 -10.57
C ASP A 27 16.18 1.93 -9.24
N TRP A 28 16.09 3.27 -9.16
CA TRP A 28 16.41 3.96 -7.92
C TRP A 28 15.43 3.63 -6.82
N TYR A 29 14.11 3.67 -7.14
CA TYR A 29 13.07 3.48 -6.14
C TYR A 29 13.06 2.05 -5.59
N ASP A 30 13.33 1.04 -6.44
CA ASP A 30 13.41 -0.36 -5.99
C ASP A 30 14.60 -0.58 -5.07
N THR A 31 15.76 0.06 -5.37
CA THR A 31 16.93 0.05 -4.49
C THR A 31 16.63 0.70 -3.13
N TYR A 32 15.98 1.88 -3.16
CA TYR A 32 15.59 2.61 -1.96
C TYR A 32 14.57 1.83 -1.12
N ALA A 33 13.55 1.25 -1.75
CA ALA A 33 12.53 0.48 -1.07
C ALA A 33 13.11 -0.76 -0.37
N ALA A 34 14.05 -1.44 -1.03
CA ALA A 34 14.78 -2.55 -0.43
C ALA A 34 15.61 -2.12 0.78
N ALA A 35 16.35 -1.02 0.66
CA ALA A 35 17.21 -0.50 1.73
C ALA A 35 16.41 -0.10 2.98
N LEU A 36 15.19 0.42 2.82
CA LEU A 36 14.30 0.77 3.95
C LEU A 36 13.86 -0.44 4.79
N THR A 37 13.97 -1.66 4.29
CA THR A 37 13.64 -2.87 5.07
C THR A 37 14.81 -3.39 5.90
N VAL A 38 16.05 -2.88 5.69
CA VAL A 38 17.26 -3.32 6.39
C VAL A 38 17.19 -3.06 7.90
N PRO A 39 16.72 -1.91 8.40
CA PRO A 39 16.58 -1.65 9.84
C PRO A 39 15.66 -2.64 10.58
N GLY A 40 14.77 -3.37 9.88
CA GLY A 40 13.95 -4.42 10.44
C GLY A 40 12.61 -3.98 11.04
N TYR A 41 12.29 -2.69 11.03
CA TYR A 41 10.96 -2.17 11.45
C TYR A 41 9.92 -2.32 10.34
N LEU A 42 10.39 -2.35 9.08
CA LEU A 42 9.63 -2.62 7.86
C LEU A 42 10.08 -3.96 7.28
N ALA A 43 9.16 -4.91 7.06
CA ALA A 43 9.52 -6.27 6.65
C ALA A 43 9.50 -6.50 5.15
N ASN A 44 8.58 -5.88 4.44
CA ASN A 44 8.39 -6.05 3.01
C ASN A 44 8.12 -4.69 2.37
N ALA A 45 8.48 -4.57 1.09
CA ALA A 45 8.10 -3.44 0.26
C ALA A 45 7.46 -3.96 -1.02
N PHE A 46 6.21 -3.54 -1.27
CA PHE A 46 5.48 -3.87 -2.47
C PHE A 46 5.19 -2.59 -3.23
N ARG A 47 5.72 -2.47 -4.43
CA ARG A 47 5.41 -1.37 -5.34
C ARG A 47 4.40 -1.82 -6.39
N PHE A 48 3.35 -1.03 -6.54
CA PHE A 48 2.28 -1.27 -7.49
C PHE A 48 2.19 -0.08 -8.45
N GLU A 49 1.70 -0.33 -9.66
CA GLU A 49 1.56 0.65 -10.72
C GLU A 49 0.12 0.74 -11.20
N ASN A 50 -0.34 1.97 -11.45
CA ASN A 50 -1.51 2.23 -12.26
C ASN A 50 -1.04 2.81 -13.61
N PRO A 51 -1.04 2.02 -14.69
CA PRO A 51 -0.57 2.48 -16.00
C PRO A 51 -1.45 3.57 -16.60
N ASP A 52 -2.73 3.64 -16.19
CA ASP A 52 -3.71 4.61 -16.68
C ASP A 52 -3.67 5.95 -15.92
N ALA A 53 -2.77 6.08 -14.95
CA ALA A 53 -2.62 7.29 -14.14
C ALA A 53 -2.31 8.55 -14.98
N SER A 54 -1.79 8.40 -16.19
CA SER A 54 -1.57 9.52 -17.10
C SER A 54 -2.86 10.19 -17.60
N ALA A 55 -4.00 9.52 -17.50
CA ALA A 55 -5.30 10.08 -17.89
C ALA A 55 -5.89 11.02 -16.83
N GLU A 56 -5.41 10.95 -15.58
CA GLU A 56 -5.91 11.76 -14.46
C GLU A 56 -4.74 12.46 -13.75
N PRO A 57 -4.60 13.79 -13.88
CA PRO A 57 -3.43 14.54 -13.37
C PRO A 57 -3.19 14.41 -11.87
N ASN A 58 -4.22 14.10 -11.08
CA ASN A 58 -4.14 13.98 -9.62
C ASN A 58 -4.08 12.53 -9.13
N SER A 59 -4.04 11.55 -10.04
CA SER A 59 -3.95 10.15 -9.67
C SER A 59 -2.49 9.71 -9.51
N PRO A 60 -2.11 9.08 -8.40
CA PRO A 60 -0.76 8.55 -8.25
C PRO A 60 -0.53 7.41 -9.24
N ARG A 61 0.61 7.46 -9.94
CA ARG A 61 1.03 6.38 -10.83
C ARG A 61 1.51 5.16 -10.05
N TYR A 62 2.19 5.40 -8.94
CA TYR A 62 2.73 4.33 -8.10
C TYR A 62 2.22 4.43 -6.68
N VAL A 63 1.98 3.27 -6.09
CA VAL A 63 1.78 3.10 -4.67
C VAL A 63 2.81 2.10 -4.15
N THR A 64 3.49 2.45 -3.06
CA THR A 64 4.35 1.52 -2.33
C THR A 64 3.78 1.29 -0.94
N ILE A 65 3.64 0.02 -0.59
CA ILE A 65 3.21 -0.41 0.73
C ILE A 65 4.38 -1.13 1.39
N TYR A 66 4.78 -0.65 2.56
CA TYR A 66 5.72 -1.33 3.45
C TYR A 66 4.95 -1.94 4.62
N ASP A 67 5.17 -3.21 4.89
CA ASP A 67 4.60 -3.87 6.07
C ASP A 67 5.34 -3.42 7.32
N ILE A 68 4.62 -2.83 8.28
CA ILE A 68 5.12 -2.55 9.62
C ILE A 68 4.94 -3.81 10.48
N VAL A 69 5.99 -4.20 11.20
CA VAL A 69 6.03 -5.46 11.97
C VAL A 69 6.45 -5.27 13.43
N THR A 70 6.58 -4.03 13.87
CA THR A 70 6.88 -3.69 15.27
C THR A 70 5.62 -3.86 16.13
N SER A 71 5.79 -4.04 17.44
CA SER A 71 4.67 -4.09 18.38
C SER A 71 3.93 -2.74 18.51
N ASP A 72 4.66 -1.63 18.30
CA ASP A 72 4.11 -0.28 18.23
C ASP A 72 4.32 0.29 16.82
N PRO A 73 3.30 0.31 15.96
CA PRO A 73 3.43 0.80 14.61
C PRO A 73 3.69 2.32 14.53
N ALA A 74 3.46 3.07 15.62
CA ALA A 74 3.70 4.52 15.63
C ALA A 74 5.20 4.85 15.68
N THR A 75 6.03 3.97 16.21
CA THR A 75 7.48 4.19 16.26
C THR A 75 8.21 3.71 15.01
N ALA A 76 7.57 2.88 14.19
CA ALA A 76 8.22 2.19 13.07
C ALA A 76 8.97 3.14 12.11
N TRP A 77 8.34 4.25 11.74
CA TRP A 77 8.98 5.19 10.81
C TRP A 77 10.06 6.04 11.49
N PRO A 78 9.82 6.68 12.66
CA PRO A 78 10.88 7.34 13.41
C PRO A 78 12.08 6.43 13.69
N ASP A 79 11.85 5.18 14.11
CA ASP A 79 12.93 4.22 14.38
C ASP A 79 13.70 3.86 13.10
N THR A 80 13.01 3.74 11.95
CA THR A 80 13.64 3.53 10.65
C THR A 80 14.55 4.70 10.29
N GLU A 81 14.05 5.95 10.40
CA GLU A 81 14.82 7.18 10.05
C GLU A 81 16.02 7.40 10.96
N HIS A 82 15.95 7.00 12.24
CA HIS A 82 17.03 7.15 13.20
C HIS A 82 17.98 5.94 13.24
N SER A 83 17.70 4.89 12.47
CA SER A 83 18.58 3.74 12.37
C SER A 83 19.91 4.10 11.73
N PRO A 84 21.05 3.55 12.23
CA PRO A 84 22.34 3.70 11.56
C PRO A 84 22.35 3.09 10.15
N ASP A 85 21.43 2.17 9.87
CA ASP A 85 21.26 1.52 8.56
C ASP A 85 20.32 2.29 7.63
N TYR A 86 19.86 3.48 8.03
CA TYR A 86 19.00 4.30 7.16
C TYR A 86 19.78 4.75 5.90
N PRO A 87 19.25 4.57 4.69
CA PRO A 87 19.99 4.72 3.43
C PRO A 87 20.18 6.19 3.01
N THR A 88 20.86 6.99 3.84
CA THR A 88 21.06 8.43 3.59
C THR A 88 21.87 8.72 2.32
N ASP A 89 22.76 7.83 1.93
CA ASP A 89 23.59 7.92 0.74
C ASP A 89 22.76 7.88 -0.57
N LEU A 90 21.62 7.16 -0.55
CA LEU A 90 20.74 7.09 -1.72
C LEU A 90 20.10 8.43 -2.06
N PHE A 91 19.97 9.37 -1.12
CA PHE A 91 19.46 10.71 -1.41
C PHE A 91 20.46 11.60 -2.16
N SER A 92 21.74 11.23 -2.16
CA SER A 92 22.78 11.88 -2.96
C SER A 92 22.76 11.46 -4.43
N ASP A 93 22.06 10.38 -4.76
CA ASP A 93 21.87 9.93 -6.14
C ASP A 93 21.01 10.95 -6.90
N PRO A 94 21.44 11.44 -8.07
CA PRO A 94 20.63 12.36 -8.88
C PRO A 94 19.24 11.83 -9.23
N ARG A 95 19.05 10.51 -9.29
CA ARG A 95 17.76 9.85 -9.55
C ARG A 95 16.74 10.05 -8.43
N ALA A 96 17.20 10.31 -7.20
CA ALA A 96 16.31 10.66 -6.08
C ALA A 96 15.42 11.88 -6.39
N LYS A 97 15.93 12.79 -7.23
CA LYS A 97 15.18 13.98 -7.68
C LYS A 97 14.06 13.69 -8.67
N LEU A 98 13.97 12.47 -9.17
CA LEU A 98 12.87 12.04 -10.06
C LEU A 98 11.59 11.70 -9.29
N VAL A 99 11.65 11.63 -7.97
CA VAL A 99 10.54 11.21 -7.13
C VAL A 99 9.77 12.41 -6.58
N ALA A 100 8.48 12.48 -6.88
CA ALA A 100 7.55 13.42 -6.24
C ALA A 100 6.56 12.61 -5.40
N PRO A 101 6.75 12.50 -4.08
CA PRO A 101 5.76 11.86 -3.24
C PRO A 101 4.52 12.75 -3.12
N ALA A 102 3.37 12.21 -3.53
CA ALA A 102 2.07 12.86 -3.38
C ALA A 102 1.52 12.68 -1.95
N LEU A 103 1.82 11.52 -1.33
CA LEU A 103 1.43 11.20 0.05
C LEU A 103 2.47 10.26 0.66
N ARG A 104 2.77 10.47 1.95
CA ARG A 104 3.49 9.51 2.81
C ARG A 104 2.74 9.40 4.12
N ALA A 105 2.29 8.22 4.48
CA ALA A 105 1.50 8.04 5.70
C ALA A 105 1.74 6.66 6.33
N SER A 106 1.72 6.61 7.65
CA SER A 106 1.75 5.39 8.44
C SER A 106 0.37 5.12 9.02
N TYR A 107 -0.07 3.88 8.93
CA TYR A 107 -1.37 3.44 9.38
C TYR A 107 -1.24 2.21 10.28
N ALA A 108 -1.97 2.17 11.39
CA ALA A 108 -2.09 1.01 12.27
C ALA A 108 -3.17 0.06 11.76
N LEU A 109 -2.91 -1.24 11.82
CA LEU A 109 -3.90 -2.27 11.48
C LEU A 109 -5.04 -2.27 12.50
N VAL A 110 -6.28 -2.12 12.03
CA VAL A 110 -7.51 -2.23 12.83
C VAL A 110 -8.11 -3.61 12.70
N GLY A 111 -8.13 -4.17 11.50
CA GLY A 111 -8.65 -5.50 11.25
C GLY A 111 -8.31 -6.01 9.86
N SER A 112 -8.39 -7.31 9.70
CA SER A 112 -8.19 -7.97 8.41
C SER A 112 -9.06 -9.20 8.29
N GLN A 113 -9.45 -9.51 7.07
CA GLN A 113 -10.17 -10.71 6.68
C GLN A 113 -9.46 -11.35 5.49
N SER A 114 -9.46 -12.68 5.43
CA SER A 114 -8.96 -13.44 4.30
C SER A 114 -9.84 -14.66 4.06
N ARG A 115 -9.89 -15.13 2.81
CA ARG A 115 -10.59 -16.36 2.48
C ARG A 115 -9.76 -17.54 2.98
N PRO A 116 -10.39 -18.52 3.66
CA PRO A 116 -9.66 -19.56 4.39
C PRO A 116 -8.83 -20.50 3.51
N ASP A 117 -9.18 -20.66 2.24
CA ASP A 117 -8.63 -21.70 1.36
C ASP A 117 -7.70 -21.15 0.25
N GLU A 118 -7.35 -19.86 0.28
CA GLU A 118 -6.59 -19.26 -0.81
C GLU A 118 -5.31 -18.58 -0.35
N HIS A 119 -4.19 -19.17 -0.71
CA HIS A 119 -2.89 -18.54 -0.76
C HIS A 119 -2.67 -17.98 -2.18
N GLY A 120 -3.43 -16.94 -2.53
CA GLY A 120 -3.30 -16.28 -3.81
C GLY A 120 -1.89 -15.68 -3.99
N ARG A 121 -1.38 -15.71 -5.20
CA ARG A 121 -0.18 -14.94 -5.55
C ARG A 121 -0.60 -13.51 -5.79
N LEU A 122 -0.17 -12.60 -4.92
CA LEU A 122 -0.44 -11.16 -5.07
C LEU A 122 -0.07 -10.67 -6.48
N THR A 123 -1.05 -10.23 -7.25
CA THR A 123 -0.88 -9.64 -8.59
C THR A 123 -1.25 -8.17 -8.61
N GLY A 124 -2.08 -7.73 -7.67
CA GLY A 124 -2.50 -6.35 -7.56
C GLY A 124 -3.28 -6.07 -6.28
N ILE A 125 -3.60 -4.81 -6.12
CA ILE A 125 -4.40 -4.31 -5.00
C ILE A 125 -5.43 -3.30 -5.48
N HIS A 126 -6.48 -3.13 -4.69
CA HIS A 126 -7.32 -1.94 -4.70
C HIS A 126 -7.19 -1.25 -3.36
N ILE A 127 -6.97 0.07 -3.37
CA ILE A 127 -6.92 0.89 -2.16
C ILE A 127 -8.06 1.88 -2.11
N ILE A 128 -8.56 2.13 -0.91
CA ILE A 128 -9.52 3.20 -0.62
C ILE A 128 -8.95 4.06 0.50
N LEU A 129 -8.83 5.34 0.24
CA LEU A 129 -8.51 6.36 1.24
C LEU A 129 -9.77 7.17 1.49
N SER A 130 -10.21 7.29 2.75
CA SER A 130 -11.45 7.97 3.10
C SER A 130 -11.42 8.57 4.49
N ASN A 131 -12.23 9.62 4.69
CA ASN A 131 -12.49 10.21 5.98
C ASN A 131 -13.88 9.79 6.50
N GLY A 132 -14.04 9.82 7.82
CA GLY A 132 -15.32 9.47 8.46
C GLY A 132 -15.73 8.00 8.28
N GLY A 133 -16.97 7.71 8.67
CA GLY A 133 -17.51 6.34 8.68
C GLY A 133 -17.08 5.52 9.89
N ASP A 134 -17.80 4.45 10.14
CA ASP A 134 -17.52 3.54 11.26
C ASP A 134 -16.81 2.25 10.82
N ASP A 135 -16.17 1.59 11.74
CA ASP A 135 -15.45 0.33 11.51
C ASP A 135 -16.40 -0.80 11.07
N THR A 136 -17.64 -0.80 11.58
CA THR A 136 -18.63 -1.84 11.26
C THR A 136 -19.11 -1.75 9.81
N GLY A 137 -19.32 -0.52 9.30
CA GLY A 137 -19.67 -0.30 7.91
C GLY A 137 -18.58 -0.78 6.95
N ARG A 138 -17.33 -0.46 7.27
CA ARG A 138 -16.15 -0.91 6.50
C ARG A 138 -16.01 -2.42 6.52
N GLN A 139 -16.17 -3.06 7.68
CA GLN A 139 -16.12 -4.52 7.79
C GLN A 139 -17.18 -5.21 6.93
N ARG A 140 -18.40 -4.65 6.85
CA ARG A 140 -19.45 -5.18 5.96
C ARG A 140 -19.07 -5.05 4.49
N GLN A 141 -18.48 -3.91 4.09
CA GLN A 141 -17.99 -3.69 2.73
C GLN A 141 -16.90 -4.71 2.37
N GLU A 142 -15.89 -4.89 3.24
CA GLU A 142 -14.84 -5.89 3.07
C GLU A 142 -15.43 -7.29 2.87
N THR A 143 -16.37 -7.68 3.74
CA THR A 143 -17.04 -8.98 3.66
C THR A 143 -17.75 -9.14 2.31
N GLY A 144 -18.50 -8.12 1.88
CA GLY A 144 -19.19 -8.13 0.59
C GLY A 144 -18.24 -8.28 -0.60
N VAL A 145 -17.13 -7.54 -0.58
CA VAL A 145 -16.10 -7.63 -1.63
C VAL A 145 -15.44 -9.00 -1.66
N LEU A 146 -15.08 -9.57 -0.50
CA LEU A 146 -14.46 -10.90 -0.41
C LEU A 146 -15.40 -12.02 -0.87
N GLN A 147 -16.72 -11.90 -0.62
CA GLN A 147 -17.72 -12.87 -1.07
C GLN A 147 -17.84 -12.98 -2.59
N THR A 148 -17.39 -11.97 -3.34
CA THR A 148 -17.37 -12.05 -4.81
C THR A 148 -16.34 -13.04 -5.36
N GLY A 149 -15.37 -13.45 -4.55
CA GLY A 149 -14.29 -14.32 -4.95
C GLY A 149 -13.17 -13.64 -5.78
N LEU A 150 -13.28 -12.35 -6.03
CA LEU A 150 -12.31 -11.59 -6.84
C LEU A 150 -11.12 -11.08 -6.03
N PHE A 151 -11.27 -11.02 -4.72
CA PHE A 151 -10.21 -10.68 -3.77
C PHE A 151 -10.05 -11.80 -2.76
N TYR A 152 -8.83 -12.08 -2.33
CA TYR A 152 -8.56 -13.11 -1.33
C TYR A 152 -8.28 -12.54 0.07
N SER A 153 -7.94 -11.26 0.17
CA SER A 153 -7.65 -10.59 1.44
C SER A 153 -8.18 -9.16 1.40
N ALA A 154 -8.61 -8.68 2.55
CA ALA A 154 -8.94 -7.30 2.81
C ALA A 154 -8.38 -6.90 4.18
N ALA A 155 -7.84 -5.70 4.29
CA ALA A 155 -7.35 -5.15 5.53
C ALA A 155 -7.70 -3.66 5.64
N ARG A 156 -8.07 -3.22 6.84
CA ARG A 156 -8.34 -1.83 7.14
C ARG A 156 -7.41 -1.31 8.22
N PHE A 157 -7.03 -0.08 8.03
CA PHE A 157 -6.04 0.60 8.83
C PHE A 157 -6.50 1.99 9.20
N ARG A 158 -6.04 2.49 10.34
CA ARG A 158 -6.30 3.85 10.82
C ARG A 158 -5.01 4.67 10.83
N ILE A 159 -5.13 5.93 10.48
CA ILE A 159 -3.98 6.84 10.40
C ILE A 159 -3.25 6.96 11.73
N ILE A 160 -1.92 6.97 11.66
CA ILE A 160 -1.01 7.32 12.74
C ILE A 160 -0.43 8.72 12.46
N GLU A 161 0.16 8.87 11.26
CA GLU A 161 0.85 10.09 10.84
C GLU A 161 0.90 10.18 9.31
N GLY A 162 1.15 11.35 8.77
CA GLY A 162 1.39 11.49 7.33
C GLY A 162 1.51 12.94 6.86
N PHE A 163 2.01 13.08 5.61
CA PHE A 163 2.16 14.36 4.94
C PHE A 163 1.99 14.20 3.42
N PRO A 164 1.29 15.12 2.72
CA PRO A 164 0.35 16.08 3.28
C PRO A 164 -0.77 15.41 4.06
N GLU A 165 -1.71 16.13 4.65
CA GLU A 165 -2.77 15.61 5.51
C GLU A 165 -3.44 14.36 4.90
N PRO A 166 -3.22 13.17 5.50
CA PRO A 166 -3.72 11.92 4.95
C PRO A 166 -5.15 11.65 5.37
N ALA A 167 -5.85 10.83 4.62
CA ALA A 167 -7.16 10.31 5.00
C ALA A 167 -7.10 9.53 6.31
N GLU A 168 -8.18 9.57 7.10
CA GLU A 168 -8.29 8.89 8.39
C GLU A 168 -8.18 7.36 8.25
N TRP A 169 -8.69 6.82 7.16
CA TRP A 169 -8.75 5.38 6.89
C TRP A 169 -8.08 4.99 5.59
N LEU A 170 -7.43 3.83 5.63
CA LEU A 170 -6.93 3.11 4.47
C LEU A 170 -7.53 1.70 4.48
N GLU A 171 -8.14 1.31 3.37
CA GLU A 171 -8.56 -0.06 3.09
C GLU A 171 -7.72 -0.61 1.94
N VAL A 172 -7.23 -1.83 2.09
CA VAL A 172 -6.42 -2.53 1.08
C VAL A 172 -7.06 -3.87 0.78
N PHE A 173 -7.42 -4.09 -0.46
CA PHE A 173 -7.94 -5.36 -0.99
C PHE A 173 -6.88 -5.99 -1.89
N GLU A 174 -6.47 -7.21 -1.58
CA GLU A 174 -5.44 -7.94 -2.31
C GLU A 174 -6.08 -8.97 -3.26
N THR A 175 -5.58 -9.02 -4.50
CA THR A 175 -6.08 -9.93 -5.54
C THR A 175 -4.95 -10.70 -6.22
N ASP A 176 -5.28 -11.90 -6.70
CA ASP A 176 -4.47 -12.72 -7.59
C ASP A 176 -5.02 -12.73 -9.03
N ALA A 177 -6.00 -11.88 -9.32
CA ALA A 177 -6.59 -11.77 -10.64
C ALA A 177 -5.53 -11.43 -11.69
N ARG A 178 -5.66 -12.02 -12.89
CA ARG A 178 -4.78 -11.75 -14.02
C ARG A 178 -4.79 -10.27 -14.44
N ASP A 179 -5.95 -9.63 -14.33
CA ASP A 179 -6.16 -8.22 -14.57
C ASP A 179 -6.71 -7.57 -13.29
N PRO A 180 -5.84 -7.03 -12.42
CA PRO A 180 -6.25 -6.46 -11.15
C PRO A 180 -6.93 -5.09 -11.28
N LEU A 181 -6.75 -4.36 -12.39
CA LEU A 181 -7.20 -2.97 -12.50
C LEU A 181 -8.73 -2.87 -12.51
N ASP A 182 -9.42 -3.80 -13.19
CA ASP A 182 -10.89 -3.82 -13.27
C ASP A 182 -11.56 -4.64 -12.17
N THR A 183 -10.77 -5.29 -11.32
CA THR A 183 -11.28 -6.28 -10.36
C THR A 183 -12.26 -5.66 -9.37
N TYR A 184 -11.95 -4.48 -8.83
CA TYR A 184 -12.81 -3.83 -7.84
C TYR A 184 -14.14 -3.34 -8.43
N ALA A 185 -14.14 -2.77 -9.62
CA ALA A 185 -15.36 -2.35 -10.31
C ALA A 185 -16.31 -3.55 -10.56
N ARG A 186 -15.72 -4.71 -10.91
CA ARG A 186 -16.48 -5.96 -11.08
C ARG A 186 -17.04 -6.50 -9.76
N ALA A 187 -16.27 -6.37 -8.65
CA ALA A 187 -16.70 -6.82 -7.33
C ALA A 187 -17.84 -5.98 -6.76
N THR A 188 -17.88 -4.68 -7.06
CA THR A 188 -18.86 -3.75 -6.49
C THR A 188 -20.07 -3.52 -7.39
N SER A 189 -20.01 -3.94 -8.65
CA SER A 189 -21.07 -3.70 -9.64
C SER A 189 -22.47 -4.26 -9.27
N PRO A 190 -22.61 -5.40 -8.55
CA PRO A 190 -23.93 -5.93 -8.18
C PRO A 190 -24.41 -5.50 -6.78
N VAL A 191 -23.59 -4.80 -6.00
CA VAL A 191 -23.97 -4.42 -4.63
C VAL A 191 -24.78 -3.13 -4.68
N PRO A 192 -26.10 -3.16 -4.30
CA PRO A 192 -26.85 -1.91 -4.17
C PRO A 192 -26.15 -1.03 -3.16
N SER A 193 -25.82 0.19 -3.55
CA SER A 193 -25.03 1.12 -2.74
C SER A 193 -25.79 1.60 -1.49
N SER A 194 -25.87 0.77 -0.45
CA SER A 194 -26.06 1.28 0.92
C SER A 194 -24.77 1.90 1.48
N ALA A 195 -23.67 1.80 0.72
CA ALA A 195 -22.37 2.41 1.02
C ALA A 195 -22.26 3.88 0.57
N SER A 196 -23.37 4.56 0.28
CA SER A 196 -23.36 5.93 -0.26
C SER A 196 -22.94 7.01 0.74
N GLU A 197 -22.56 6.66 1.97
CA GLU A 197 -22.12 7.63 2.97
C GLU A 197 -20.60 7.87 2.99
N LEU A 198 -19.81 6.99 2.39
CA LEU A 198 -18.37 7.15 2.29
C LEU A 198 -18.03 7.79 0.95
N GLN A 199 -17.62 9.05 0.96
CA GLN A 199 -16.99 9.68 -0.20
C GLN A 199 -15.47 9.40 -0.11
N PRO A 200 -14.92 8.46 -0.88
CA PRO A 200 -13.50 8.18 -0.85
C PRO A 200 -12.74 9.36 -1.47
N GLU A 201 -11.65 9.79 -0.82
CA GLU A 201 -10.70 10.74 -1.40
C GLU A 201 -9.93 10.11 -2.55
N LEU A 202 -9.65 8.81 -2.42
CA LEU A 202 -9.04 7.98 -3.45
C LEU A 202 -9.65 6.58 -3.40
N SER A 203 -10.06 6.04 -4.55
CA SER A 203 -10.45 4.64 -4.73
C SER A 203 -9.84 4.17 -6.05
N ARG A 204 -8.79 3.30 -5.98
CA ARG A 204 -7.98 2.94 -7.14
C ARG A 204 -7.43 1.53 -7.07
N SER A 205 -7.39 0.90 -8.24
CA SER A 205 -6.71 -0.39 -8.45
C SER A 205 -5.31 -0.18 -9.03
N PHE A 206 -4.39 -1.06 -8.61
CA PHE A 206 -3.00 -1.08 -9.05
C PHE A 206 -2.56 -2.51 -9.29
N ARG A 207 -1.69 -2.73 -10.30
CA ARG A 207 -1.02 -4.01 -10.51
C ARG A 207 0.34 -4.04 -9.83
N LEU A 208 0.77 -5.20 -9.37
CA LEU A 208 2.08 -5.38 -8.76
C LEU A 208 3.17 -5.14 -9.82
N ALA A 209 4.04 -4.18 -9.56
CA ALA A 209 5.20 -3.87 -10.39
C ALA A 209 6.48 -4.52 -9.82
N HIS A 210 6.68 -4.43 -8.50
CA HIS A 210 7.85 -4.99 -7.84
C HIS A 210 7.52 -5.43 -6.42
N ALA A 211 8.20 -6.51 -5.95
CA ALA A 211 8.08 -6.98 -4.57
C ALA A 211 9.47 -7.24 -4.00
N HIS A 212 9.83 -6.52 -2.95
CA HIS A 212 10.99 -6.82 -2.12
C HIS A 212 10.50 -7.44 -0.81
N ARG A 213 11.01 -8.63 -0.50
CA ARG A 213 10.77 -9.29 0.78
C ARG A 213 12.09 -9.29 1.54
N ALA A 214 12.08 -8.77 2.77
CA ALA A 214 13.26 -8.83 3.62
C ALA A 214 13.78 -10.27 3.68
N SER A 215 15.06 -10.44 3.42
CA SER A 215 15.72 -11.73 3.61
C SER A 215 15.55 -12.07 5.09
N ARG A 216 14.87 -13.16 5.42
CA ARG A 216 14.83 -13.65 6.79
C ARG A 216 16.28 -13.91 7.18
N GLY A 217 16.85 -13.03 8.00
CA GLY A 217 18.15 -13.27 8.61
C GLY A 217 18.07 -14.62 9.33
N VAL A 218 18.89 -15.57 8.90
CA VAL A 218 19.14 -16.80 9.64
C VAL A 218 20.03 -16.34 10.82
N GLY A 219 19.39 -15.99 11.91
CA GLY A 219 19.98 -15.78 13.21
C GLY A 219 19.82 -17.02 14.07
#